data_a40787865781acdf99b0724457aca8b4
#
_entry.id   a40787865781acdf99b0724457aca8b4
#
_cell.length_a   1.000
_cell.length_b   1.000
_cell.length_c   1.000
_cell.angle_alpha   90.00
_cell.angle_beta   90.00
_cell.angle_gamma   90.00
#
_symmetry.space_group_name_H-M   'P 1'
#
loop_
_entity.id
_entity.type
_entity.pdbx_description
1 polymer ?
#
loop_
_entity_poly.entity_id
_entity_poly.type
_entity_poly.pdbx_seq_one_letter_code
_entity_poly.pdbx_strand_id
1 'polypeptide(L)'
;MVMSDSQSSSWGNYGMREMSSEPRAAINNSPAWGYALYIEDPWYDLYGAISSAKDGLASLKAGQEGGKNFLATAEDDKRAEVFAKFILAISNAQIASWYDKGFYVDGDTDFSQKIETVDYKTLMSSALTALEAVVSEAEANSAVTIPADWMEIPNMTMADLAKVGHSMLARYKAAVGRDATERAAADWADIASHASKGGTFA
;
A
#
# COMPACT_ATOMS: atom_id res chain seq x y z
N MET A 1 13.29 -3.12 -7.94
CA MET A 1 13.58 -4.05 -9.05
C MET A 1 14.97 -4.65 -8.94
N VAL A 2 16.03 -3.86 -8.74
CA VAL A 2 17.40 -4.37 -8.58
C VAL A 2 17.53 -5.21 -7.29
N MET A 3 16.97 -4.73 -6.17
CA MET A 3 17.00 -5.45 -4.89
C MET A 3 16.18 -6.76 -4.88
N SER A 4 15.24 -6.93 -5.80
CA SER A 4 14.41 -8.13 -5.92
C SER A 4 14.90 -9.14 -6.95
N ASP A 5 16.10 -8.95 -7.50
CA ASP A 5 16.69 -9.76 -8.57
C ASP A 5 15.87 -9.88 -9.87
N SER A 6 14.82 -9.07 -10.01
CA SER A 6 14.07 -9.01 -11.26
C SER A 6 14.84 -8.32 -12.38
N GLN A 7 15.84 -7.52 -12.02
CA GLN A 7 16.76 -6.87 -12.95
C GLN A 7 18.15 -6.79 -12.33
N SER A 8 19.19 -6.90 -13.14
CA SER A 8 20.56 -6.62 -12.75
C SER A 8 21.05 -5.34 -13.42
N SER A 9 21.98 -4.65 -12.78
CA SER A 9 22.63 -3.48 -13.36
C SER A 9 24.12 -3.70 -13.46
N SER A 10 24.68 -3.51 -14.65
CA SER A 10 26.13 -3.44 -14.85
C SER A 10 26.73 -2.10 -14.43
N TRP A 11 25.88 -1.11 -14.12
CA TRP A 11 26.29 0.22 -13.74
C TRP A 11 26.36 0.36 -12.21
N GLY A 12 27.52 0.73 -11.69
CA GLY A 12 27.76 0.88 -10.25
C GLY A 12 27.32 2.21 -9.65
N ASN A 13 26.56 3.04 -10.39
CA ASN A 13 26.10 4.34 -9.88
C ASN A 13 24.77 4.22 -9.09
N TYR A 14 24.45 5.21 -8.29
CA TYR A 14 23.22 5.29 -7.50
C TYR A 14 22.99 4.09 -6.55
N GLY A 15 24.06 3.49 -6.02
CA GLY A 15 23.94 2.33 -5.13
C GLY A 15 23.46 1.03 -5.79
N MET A 16 23.27 1.01 -7.11
CA MET A 16 22.77 -0.18 -7.81
C MET A 16 23.67 -1.39 -7.64
N ARG A 17 24.98 -1.20 -7.63
CA ARG A 17 25.94 -2.29 -7.41
C ARG A 17 25.79 -2.88 -6.01
N GLU A 18 25.71 -2.04 -4.99
CA GLU A 18 25.59 -2.43 -3.59
C GLU A 18 24.26 -3.14 -3.32
N MET A 19 23.20 -2.70 -4.00
CA MET A 19 21.84 -3.27 -3.87
C MET A 19 21.62 -4.54 -4.71
N SER A 20 22.47 -4.82 -5.71
CA SER A 20 22.31 -5.97 -6.61
C SER A 20 23.42 -7.01 -6.52
N SER A 21 24.45 -6.78 -5.70
CA SER A 21 25.58 -7.72 -5.60
C SER A 21 25.19 -9.02 -4.89
N GLU A 22 25.75 -10.12 -5.34
CA GLU A 22 25.65 -11.43 -4.72
C GLU A 22 27.05 -11.93 -4.30
N PRO A 23 27.24 -12.53 -3.12
CA PRO A 23 26.19 -12.69 -2.08
C PRO A 23 25.77 -11.34 -1.51
N ARG A 24 24.51 -11.27 -1.07
CA ARG A 24 23.93 -10.05 -0.50
C ARG A 24 24.75 -9.54 0.68
N ALA A 25 25.18 -8.31 0.60
CA ALA A 25 25.70 -7.58 1.76
C ALA A 25 24.56 -6.93 2.54
N ALA A 26 24.71 -6.80 3.87
CA ALA A 26 23.77 -6.04 4.67
C ALA A 26 23.73 -4.58 4.19
N ILE A 27 22.53 -4.03 4.07
CA ILE A 27 22.34 -2.62 3.73
C ILE A 27 22.90 -1.75 4.87
N ASN A 28 23.67 -0.73 4.51
CA ASN A 28 24.18 0.22 5.46
C ASN A 28 23.10 1.29 5.79
N ASN A 29 22.44 1.16 6.96
CA ASN A 29 21.44 2.12 7.43
C ASN A 29 22.02 3.40 8.06
N SER A 30 23.31 3.67 7.87
CA SER A 30 23.90 4.92 8.34
C SER A 30 23.46 6.09 7.46
N PRO A 31 23.03 7.23 8.03
CA PRO A 31 22.73 8.43 7.24
C PRO A 31 23.97 9.01 6.55
N ALA A 32 25.17 8.56 6.94
CA ALA A 32 26.43 8.92 6.27
C ALA A 32 26.72 8.04 5.05
N TRP A 33 25.93 7.00 4.77
CA TRP A 33 26.09 6.20 3.57
C TRP A 33 25.69 7.01 2.34
N GLY A 34 26.58 7.06 1.36
CA GLY A 34 26.40 7.92 0.18
C GLY A 34 25.14 7.61 -0.68
N TYR A 35 24.48 6.49 -0.41
CA TYR A 35 23.27 6.05 -1.11
C TYR A 35 22.06 5.90 -0.17
N ALA A 36 22.12 6.46 1.05
CA ALA A 36 21.03 6.40 2.04
C ALA A 36 19.70 6.90 1.44
N LEU A 37 19.74 7.92 0.60
CA LEU A 37 18.60 8.51 -0.08
C LEU A 37 17.70 7.46 -0.77
N TYR A 38 18.29 6.45 -1.43
CA TYR A 38 17.50 5.42 -2.14
C TYR A 38 16.74 4.46 -1.23
N ILE A 39 17.04 4.50 0.07
CA ILE A 39 16.29 3.75 1.10
C ILE A 39 15.34 4.68 1.84
N GLU A 40 15.71 5.95 1.99
CA GLU A 40 14.92 6.95 2.70
C GLU A 40 13.77 7.52 1.85
N ASP A 41 13.99 7.81 0.56
CA ASP A 41 12.97 8.39 -0.32
C ASP A 41 11.67 7.58 -0.34
N PRO A 42 11.68 6.25 -0.53
CA PRO A 42 10.45 5.47 -0.50
C PRO A 42 9.70 5.54 0.84
N TRP A 43 10.43 5.73 1.96
CA TRP A 43 9.81 5.94 3.27
C TRP A 43 9.04 7.26 3.30
N TYR A 44 9.68 8.35 2.89
CA TYR A 44 9.04 9.66 2.90
C TYR A 44 7.90 9.75 1.89
N ASP A 45 8.05 9.17 0.71
CA ASP A 45 7.02 9.14 -0.33
C ASP A 45 5.77 8.40 0.13
N LEU A 46 5.93 7.22 0.75
CA LEU A 46 4.81 6.42 1.25
C LEU A 46 4.09 7.12 2.41
N TYR A 47 4.83 7.71 3.36
CA TYR A 47 4.19 8.49 4.43
C TYR A 47 3.59 9.81 3.92
N GLY A 48 4.13 10.40 2.87
CA GLY A 48 3.53 11.53 2.17
C GLY A 48 2.18 11.16 1.54
N ALA A 49 2.09 9.99 0.89
CA ALA A 49 0.84 9.46 0.35
C ALA A 49 -0.18 9.17 1.47
N ILE A 50 0.26 8.56 2.58
CA ILE A 50 -0.57 8.30 3.76
C ILE A 50 -1.12 9.61 4.34
N SER A 51 -0.27 10.62 4.53
CA SER A 51 -0.69 11.93 5.05
C SER A 51 -1.74 12.57 4.14
N SER A 52 -1.49 12.61 2.84
CA SER A 52 -2.40 13.20 1.86
C SER A 52 -3.76 12.47 1.83
N ALA A 53 -3.76 11.14 1.86
CA ALA A 53 -4.99 10.36 1.86
C ALA A 53 -5.79 10.56 3.17
N LYS A 54 -5.10 10.62 4.32
CA LYS A 54 -5.70 10.90 5.62
C LYS A 54 -6.33 12.30 5.67
N ASP A 55 -5.63 13.31 5.19
CA ASP A 55 -6.13 14.69 5.16
C ASP A 55 -7.35 14.80 4.23
N GLY A 56 -7.34 14.07 3.10
CA GLY A 56 -8.49 13.95 2.22
C GLY A 56 -9.71 13.35 2.91
N LEU A 57 -9.53 12.24 3.66
CA LEU A 57 -10.61 11.61 4.44
C LEU A 57 -11.12 12.53 5.55
N ALA A 58 -10.25 13.24 6.24
CA ALA A 58 -10.65 14.20 7.27
C ALA A 58 -11.48 15.35 6.69
N SER A 59 -11.06 15.88 5.54
CA SER A 59 -11.78 16.92 4.82
C SER A 59 -13.14 16.45 4.32
N LEU A 60 -13.21 15.23 3.77
CA LEU A 60 -14.45 14.60 3.33
C LEU A 60 -15.43 14.45 4.51
N LYS A 61 -14.97 13.90 5.62
CA LYS A 61 -15.78 13.70 6.85
C LYS A 61 -16.31 15.03 7.40
N ALA A 62 -15.46 16.06 7.48
CA ALA A 62 -15.86 17.39 7.93
C ALA A 62 -16.87 18.04 6.97
N GLY A 63 -16.70 17.87 5.66
CA GLY A 63 -17.61 18.41 4.66
C GLY A 63 -18.97 17.74 4.61
N GLN A 64 -19.06 16.50 5.08
CA GLN A 64 -20.31 15.73 5.17
C GLN A 64 -21.13 16.01 6.45
N GLU A 65 -20.63 16.85 7.35
CA GLU A 65 -21.36 17.23 8.55
C GLU A 65 -22.75 17.82 8.22
N GLY A 66 -23.76 17.35 8.93
CA GLY A 66 -25.15 17.75 8.69
C GLY A 66 -25.82 17.00 7.52
N GLY A 67 -25.24 15.87 7.06
CA GLY A 67 -25.83 14.99 6.05
C GLY A 67 -25.75 15.52 4.62
N LYS A 68 -24.80 16.41 4.34
CA LYS A 68 -24.53 16.96 3.01
C LYS A 68 -23.47 16.13 2.29
N ASN A 69 -23.47 16.17 0.97
CA ASN A 69 -22.31 15.73 0.21
C ASN A 69 -21.21 16.79 0.28
N PHE A 70 -19.96 16.37 0.43
CA PHE A 70 -18.80 17.24 0.35
C PHE A 70 -18.45 17.55 -1.10
N LEU A 71 -18.48 16.50 -1.95
CA LEU A 71 -18.33 16.61 -3.40
C LEU A 71 -19.70 16.82 -4.07
N ALA A 72 -19.73 16.71 -5.40
CA ALA A 72 -20.95 16.99 -6.15
C ALA A 72 -22.10 16.02 -5.83
N THR A 73 -21.79 14.76 -5.58
CA THR A 73 -22.77 13.70 -5.30
C THR A 73 -22.30 12.77 -4.18
N ALA A 74 -23.23 12.00 -3.61
CA ALA A 74 -22.90 10.95 -2.65
C ALA A 74 -22.03 9.85 -3.26
N GLU A 75 -22.14 9.62 -4.56
CA GLU A 75 -21.29 8.68 -5.31
C GLU A 75 -19.86 9.19 -5.41
N ASP A 76 -19.68 10.50 -5.66
CA ASP A 76 -18.36 11.13 -5.66
C ASP A 76 -17.69 11.05 -4.30
N ASP A 77 -18.44 11.30 -3.23
CA ASP A 77 -17.97 11.17 -1.86
C ASP A 77 -17.53 9.74 -1.55
N LYS A 78 -18.37 8.75 -1.91
CA LYS A 78 -18.04 7.34 -1.69
C LYS A 78 -16.82 6.91 -2.48
N ARG A 79 -16.70 7.36 -3.71
CA ARG A 79 -15.54 7.11 -4.56
C ARG A 79 -14.25 7.65 -3.94
N ALA A 80 -14.29 8.91 -3.49
CA ALA A 80 -13.14 9.55 -2.85
C ALA A 80 -12.75 8.84 -1.53
N GLU A 81 -13.74 8.47 -0.72
CA GLU A 81 -13.54 7.73 0.53
C GLU A 81 -12.83 6.39 0.30
N VAL A 82 -13.40 5.55 -0.57
CA VAL A 82 -12.86 4.20 -0.83
C VAL A 82 -11.47 4.28 -1.45
N PHE A 83 -11.24 5.21 -2.37
CA PHE A 83 -9.94 5.38 -2.98
C PHE A 83 -8.88 5.86 -1.99
N ALA A 84 -9.20 6.82 -1.13
CA ALA A 84 -8.27 7.29 -0.09
C ALA A 84 -7.93 6.16 0.92
N LYS A 85 -8.92 5.37 1.34
CA LYS A 85 -8.70 4.18 2.17
C LYS A 85 -7.81 3.14 1.46
N PHE A 86 -7.99 2.97 0.14
CA PHE A 86 -7.13 2.10 -0.67
C PHE A 86 -5.67 2.56 -0.63
N ILE A 87 -5.41 3.86 -0.84
CA ILE A 87 -4.05 4.42 -0.77
C ILE A 87 -3.44 4.22 0.63
N LEU A 88 -4.22 4.46 1.71
CA LEU A 88 -3.75 4.20 3.07
C LEU A 88 -3.33 2.74 3.27
N ALA A 89 -4.18 1.80 2.86
CA ALA A 89 -3.95 0.37 3.05
C ALA A 89 -2.70 -0.11 2.28
N ILE A 90 -2.59 0.22 0.98
CA ILE A 90 -1.44 -0.23 0.17
C ILE A 90 -0.14 0.43 0.58
N SER A 91 -0.15 1.70 1.00
CA SER A 91 1.06 2.39 1.46
C SER A 91 1.58 1.80 2.77
N ASN A 92 0.71 1.52 3.75
CA ASN A 92 1.10 0.80 4.98
C ASN A 92 1.65 -0.60 4.67
N ALA A 93 1.01 -1.35 3.77
CA ALA A 93 1.48 -2.68 3.37
C ALA A 93 2.84 -2.61 2.64
N GLN A 94 3.06 -1.59 1.84
CA GLN A 94 4.33 -1.39 1.14
C GLN A 94 5.46 -1.05 2.12
N ILE A 95 5.20 -0.21 3.14
CA ILE A 95 6.15 0.08 4.21
C ILE A 95 6.51 -1.23 4.95
N ALA A 96 5.51 -2.03 5.33
CA ALA A 96 5.72 -3.32 5.97
C ALA A 96 6.51 -4.31 5.11
N SER A 97 6.43 -4.20 3.79
CA SER A 97 7.19 -5.05 2.86
C SER A 97 8.67 -4.69 2.80
N TRP A 98 9.02 -3.41 2.99
CA TRP A 98 10.36 -2.90 2.76
C TRP A 98 11.14 -2.65 4.05
N TYR A 99 10.46 -2.34 5.16
CA TYR A 99 11.11 -1.94 6.41
C TYR A 99 10.76 -2.91 7.54
N ASP A 100 11.64 -3.03 8.51
CA ASP A 100 11.45 -3.91 9.68
C ASP A 100 10.41 -3.38 10.66
N LYS A 101 10.21 -2.06 10.68
CA LYS A 101 9.26 -1.35 11.52
C LYS A 101 8.68 -0.18 10.76
N GLY A 102 7.47 0.23 11.14
CA GLY A 102 6.82 1.42 10.62
C GLY A 102 5.74 1.91 11.56
N PHE A 103 5.20 3.09 11.27
CA PHE A 103 4.02 3.63 11.94
C PHE A 103 2.79 3.16 11.18
N TYR A 104 1.86 2.50 11.87
CA TYR A 104 0.54 2.28 11.26
C TYR A 104 -0.29 3.56 11.36
N VAL A 105 -0.77 4.02 10.23
CA VAL A 105 -1.61 5.23 10.13
C VAL A 105 -2.83 4.92 9.28
N ASP A 106 -4.00 5.18 9.83
CA ASP A 106 -5.30 5.09 9.16
C ASP A 106 -6.05 6.43 9.17
N GLY A 107 -7.30 6.43 8.71
CA GLY A 107 -8.12 7.64 8.63
C GLY A 107 -8.43 8.25 10.00
N ASP A 108 -8.46 7.45 11.07
CA ASP A 108 -8.83 7.87 12.42
C ASP A 108 -7.62 8.14 13.33
N THR A 109 -6.40 7.91 12.85
CA THR A 109 -5.17 8.12 13.63
C THR A 109 -5.04 9.58 14.07
N ASP A 110 -4.91 9.80 15.37
CA ASP A 110 -4.75 11.14 15.95
C ASP A 110 -3.27 11.54 16.03
N PHE A 111 -2.84 12.44 15.15
CA PHE A 111 -1.47 12.97 15.13
C PHE A 111 -1.13 13.92 16.30
N SER A 112 -2.10 14.28 17.15
CA SER A 112 -1.80 14.97 18.40
C SER A 112 -1.18 14.05 19.46
N GLN A 113 -1.32 12.75 19.26
CA GLN A 113 -0.77 11.72 20.12
C GLN A 113 0.53 11.16 19.55
N LYS A 114 1.40 10.67 20.43
CA LYS A 114 2.61 9.97 20.01
C LYS A 114 2.23 8.64 19.35
N ILE A 115 2.64 8.46 18.11
CA ILE A 115 2.48 7.20 17.40
C ILE A 115 3.77 6.38 17.59
N GLU A 116 3.64 5.15 18.05
CA GLU A 116 4.77 4.25 18.19
C GLU A 116 4.94 3.40 16.93
N THR A 117 6.18 3.06 16.63
CA THR A 117 6.45 2.11 15.54
C THR A 117 6.04 0.70 15.96
N VAL A 118 5.50 -0.04 15.02
CA VAL A 118 5.22 -1.48 15.17
C VAL A 118 6.13 -2.29 14.24
N ASP A 119 6.32 -3.57 14.54
CA ASP A 119 7.07 -4.47 13.65
C ASP A 119 6.32 -4.71 12.33
N TYR A 120 7.06 -5.16 11.31
CA TYR A 120 6.51 -5.32 9.96
C TYR A 120 5.34 -6.31 9.88
N LYS A 121 5.28 -7.33 10.74
CA LYS A 121 4.17 -8.31 10.75
C LYS A 121 2.90 -7.68 11.25
N THR A 122 2.99 -6.96 12.36
CA THR A 122 1.88 -6.20 12.94
C THR A 122 1.39 -5.13 11.96
N LEU A 123 2.31 -4.39 11.36
CA LEU A 123 1.98 -3.37 10.35
C LEU A 123 1.29 -4.00 9.14
N MET A 124 1.83 -5.10 8.61
CA MET A 124 1.23 -5.82 7.47
C MET A 124 -0.15 -6.35 7.82
N SER A 125 -0.33 -6.98 8.99
CA SER A 125 -1.62 -7.50 9.42
C SER A 125 -2.69 -6.41 9.45
N SER A 126 -2.38 -5.26 10.04
CA SER A 126 -3.30 -4.11 10.08
C SER A 126 -3.61 -3.58 8.67
N ALA A 127 -2.60 -3.47 7.82
CA ALA A 127 -2.76 -3.02 6.45
C ALA A 127 -3.61 -3.98 5.60
N LEU A 128 -3.42 -5.29 5.76
CA LEU A 128 -4.22 -6.31 5.06
C LEU A 128 -5.68 -6.27 5.50
N THR A 129 -5.94 -6.14 6.80
CA THR A 129 -7.31 -5.97 7.32
C THR A 129 -7.99 -4.73 6.73
N ALA A 130 -7.28 -3.61 6.66
CA ALA A 130 -7.78 -2.40 6.03
C ALA A 130 -8.04 -2.60 4.53
N LEU A 131 -7.15 -3.30 3.83
CA LEU A 131 -7.31 -3.56 2.39
C LEU A 131 -8.48 -4.51 2.11
N GLU A 132 -8.72 -5.51 2.94
CA GLU A 132 -9.90 -6.40 2.85
C GLU A 132 -11.20 -5.60 3.00
N ALA A 133 -11.26 -4.67 3.95
CA ALA A 133 -12.39 -3.77 4.11
C ALA A 133 -12.62 -2.90 2.87
N VAL A 134 -11.55 -2.34 2.31
CA VAL A 134 -11.61 -1.56 1.06
C VAL A 134 -12.13 -2.39 -0.11
N VAL A 135 -11.65 -3.62 -0.27
CA VAL A 135 -12.14 -4.53 -1.32
C VAL A 135 -13.63 -4.76 -1.18
N SER A 136 -14.11 -5.05 0.03
CA SER A 136 -15.54 -5.25 0.30
C SER A 136 -16.37 -3.99 0.01
N GLU A 137 -15.88 -2.80 0.38
CA GLU A 137 -16.55 -1.54 0.06
C GLU A 137 -16.59 -1.28 -1.46
N ALA A 138 -15.51 -1.59 -2.17
CA ALA A 138 -15.44 -1.44 -3.62
C ALA A 138 -16.37 -2.42 -4.36
N GLU A 139 -16.46 -3.66 -3.92
CA GLU A 139 -17.41 -4.66 -4.44
C GLU A 139 -18.87 -4.21 -4.22
N ALA A 140 -19.19 -3.67 -3.05
CA ALA A 140 -20.53 -3.16 -2.74
C ALA A 140 -20.93 -1.95 -3.60
N ASN A 141 -19.94 -1.22 -4.15
CA ASN A 141 -20.12 -0.04 -5.01
C ASN A 141 -19.62 -0.29 -6.44
N SER A 142 -19.69 -1.50 -6.92
CA SER A 142 -19.01 -2.03 -8.12
C SER A 142 -19.21 -1.22 -9.41
N ALA A 143 -20.37 -0.57 -9.58
CA ALA A 143 -20.70 0.20 -10.77
C ALA A 143 -20.13 1.64 -10.77
N VAL A 144 -19.65 2.13 -9.63
CA VAL A 144 -19.09 3.48 -9.50
C VAL A 144 -17.80 3.57 -10.31
N THR A 145 -17.72 4.58 -11.18
CA THR A 145 -16.53 4.79 -12.02
C THR A 145 -15.42 5.51 -11.26
N ILE A 146 -14.17 5.19 -11.55
CA ILE A 146 -12.99 5.90 -11.04
C ILE A 146 -12.47 6.82 -12.14
N PRO A 147 -12.17 8.10 -11.86
CA PRO A 147 -11.62 9.01 -12.85
C PRO A 147 -10.31 8.45 -13.44
N ALA A 148 -10.16 8.57 -14.76
CA ALA A 148 -9.02 7.99 -15.47
C ALA A 148 -7.67 8.56 -15.01
N ASP A 149 -7.63 9.80 -14.56
CA ASP A 149 -6.44 10.50 -14.06
C ASP A 149 -5.98 10.02 -12.67
N TRP A 150 -6.81 9.25 -11.94
CA TRP A 150 -6.42 8.72 -10.62
C TRP A 150 -5.51 7.49 -10.72
N MET A 151 -5.72 6.67 -11.73
CA MET A 151 -4.98 5.40 -11.93
C MET A 151 -4.38 5.27 -13.34
N GLU A 152 -4.55 6.29 -14.18
CA GLU A 152 -4.15 6.26 -15.61
C GLU A 152 -4.78 5.08 -16.39
N ILE A 153 -5.92 4.57 -15.92
CA ILE A 153 -6.67 3.47 -16.53
C ILE A 153 -8.03 3.99 -16.98
N PRO A 154 -8.30 4.04 -18.31
CA PRO A 154 -9.60 4.47 -18.83
C PRO A 154 -10.75 3.54 -18.39
N ASN A 155 -11.90 4.13 -18.08
CA ASN A 155 -13.14 3.41 -17.77
C ASN A 155 -13.05 2.45 -16.56
N MET A 156 -12.09 2.66 -15.66
CA MET A 156 -11.97 1.87 -14.43
C MET A 156 -13.19 2.06 -13.54
N THR A 157 -13.65 0.97 -12.92
CA THR A 157 -14.75 0.97 -11.96
C THR A 157 -14.26 0.53 -10.58
N MET A 158 -15.13 0.67 -9.57
CA MET A 158 -14.86 0.10 -8.23
C MET A 158 -14.74 -1.44 -8.28
N ALA A 159 -15.45 -2.12 -9.20
CA ALA A 159 -15.24 -3.56 -9.42
C ALA A 159 -13.80 -3.87 -9.86
N ASP A 160 -13.22 -3.02 -10.69
CA ASP A 160 -11.83 -3.18 -11.12
C ASP A 160 -10.84 -2.81 -10.00
N LEU A 161 -11.16 -1.80 -9.17
CA LEU A 161 -10.38 -1.51 -7.96
C LEU A 161 -10.38 -2.69 -6.99
N ALA A 162 -11.52 -3.38 -6.83
CA ALA A 162 -11.60 -4.59 -6.01
C ALA A 162 -10.70 -5.70 -6.53
N LYS A 163 -10.64 -5.91 -7.87
CA LYS A 163 -9.68 -6.87 -8.48
C LYS A 163 -8.23 -6.48 -8.23
N VAL A 164 -7.89 -5.18 -8.34
CA VAL A 164 -6.55 -4.68 -7.94
C VAL A 164 -6.30 -4.98 -6.49
N GLY A 165 -7.24 -4.68 -5.60
CA GLY A 165 -7.16 -4.97 -4.17
C GLY A 165 -6.92 -6.45 -3.88
N HIS A 166 -7.64 -7.36 -4.54
CA HIS A 166 -7.41 -8.80 -4.43
C HIS A 166 -6.01 -9.21 -4.91
N SER A 167 -5.53 -8.65 -6.01
CA SER A 167 -4.16 -8.90 -6.48
C SER A 167 -3.11 -8.43 -5.48
N MET A 168 -3.33 -7.26 -4.86
CA MET A 168 -2.45 -6.74 -3.81
C MET A 168 -2.50 -7.57 -2.52
N LEU A 169 -3.69 -8.03 -2.10
CA LEU A 169 -3.85 -8.96 -0.97
C LEU A 169 -3.04 -10.23 -1.20
N ALA A 170 -3.19 -10.88 -2.36
CA ALA A 170 -2.43 -12.07 -2.70
C ALA A 170 -0.92 -11.82 -2.64
N ARG A 171 -0.46 -10.70 -3.24
CA ARG A 171 0.95 -10.32 -3.26
C ARG A 171 1.51 -10.09 -1.85
N TYR A 172 0.85 -9.29 -1.03
CA TYR A 172 1.35 -8.94 0.29
C TYR A 172 1.29 -10.11 1.27
N LYS A 173 0.22 -10.92 1.23
CA LYS A 173 0.12 -12.16 2.03
C LYS A 173 1.23 -13.16 1.66
N ALA A 174 1.59 -13.25 0.39
CA ALA A 174 2.70 -14.12 -0.05
C ALA A 174 4.08 -13.55 0.31
N ALA A 175 4.24 -12.23 0.29
CA ALA A 175 5.54 -11.57 0.44
C ALA A 175 5.93 -11.28 1.90
N VAL A 176 4.99 -11.32 2.86
CA VAL A 176 5.27 -10.97 4.25
C VAL A 176 6.24 -11.93 4.93
N GLY A 177 6.25 -13.20 4.54
CA GLY A 177 7.17 -14.20 5.07
C GLY A 177 8.59 -13.97 4.56
N ARG A 178 9.50 -13.57 5.45
CA ARG A 178 10.89 -13.21 5.11
C ARG A 178 11.86 -14.39 5.17
N ASP A 179 11.49 -15.47 5.83
CA ASP A 179 12.28 -16.70 5.90
C ASP A 179 11.48 -17.94 5.48
N ALA A 180 12.15 -19.10 5.45
CA ALA A 180 11.53 -20.36 5.02
C ALA A 180 10.40 -20.80 5.95
N THR A 181 10.54 -20.56 7.26
CA THR A 181 9.54 -20.95 8.27
C THR A 181 8.28 -20.10 8.13
N GLU A 182 8.44 -18.80 7.98
CA GLU A 182 7.33 -17.87 7.78
C GLU A 182 6.59 -18.15 6.47
N ARG A 183 7.32 -18.42 5.40
CA ARG A 183 6.72 -18.80 4.11
C ARG A 183 5.99 -20.13 4.16
N ALA A 184 6.50 -21.09 4.91
CA ALA A 184 5.83 -22.38 5.11
C ALA A 184 4.55 -22.25 5.93
N ALA A 185 4.45 -21.26 6.82
CA ALA A 185 3.28 -20.98 7.64
C ALA A 185 2.20 -20.12 6.94
N ALA A 186 2.46 -19.61 5.73
CA ALA A 186 1.52 -18.80 5.00
C ALA A 186 0.29 -19.60 4.56
N ASP A 187 -0.89 -18.98 4.61
CA ASP A 187 -2.12 -19.55 4.07
C ASP A 187 -2.17 -19.45 2.55
N TRP A 188 -1.54 -20.40 1.89
CA TRP A 188 -1.48 -20.45 0.43
C TRP A 188 -2.84 -20.68 -0.23
N ALA A 189 -3.83 -21.26 0.48
CA ALA A 189 -5.18 -21.43 -0.05
C ALA A 189 -5.91 -20.07 -0.12
N ASP A 190 -5.79 -19.26 0.92
CA ASP A 190 -6.33 -17.91 0.94
C ASP A 190 -5.62 -17.00 -0.08
N ILE A 191 -4.29 -17.08 -0.16
CA ILE A 191 -3.51 -16.36 -1.18
C ILE A 191 -3.97 -16.71 -2.59
N ALA A 192 -4.15 -18.00 -2.90
CA ALA A 192 -4.64 -18.46 -4.19
C ALA A 192 -6.08 -18.00 -4.48
N SER A 193 -6.94 -17.98 -3.46
CA SER A 193 -8.30 -17.43 -3.56
C SER A 193 -8.28 -15.97 -3.97
N HIS A 194 -7.47 -15.15 -3.30
CA HIS A 194 -7.32 -13.74 -3.68
C HIS A 194 -6.71 -13.59 -5.07
N ALA A 195 -5.68 -14.35 -5.42
CA ALA A 195 -5.07 -14.31 -6.75
C ALA A 195 -6.08 -14.63 -7.86
N SER A 196 -7.00 -15.58 -7.61
CA SER A 196 -8.04 -15.95 -8.59
C SER A 196 -9.11 -14.87 -8.79
N LYS A 197 -9.36 -14.06 -7.77
CA LYS A 197 -10.29 -12.91 -7.83
C LYS A 197 -9.62 -11.65 -8.38
N GLY A 198 -8.30 -11.59 -8.35
CA GLY A 198 -7.51 -10.55 -8.95
C GLY A 198 -7.70 -10.52 -10.47
N GLY A 199 -7.72 -9.34 -11.06
CA GLY A 199 -7.89 -9.20 -12.50
C GLY A 199 -6.63 -9.50 -13.28
N THR A 200 -6.75 -10.18 -14.40
CA THR A 200 -5.85 -9.99 -15.54
C THR A 200 -6.30 -8.73 -16.25
N PHE A 201 -5.50 -7.69 -16.22
CA PHE A 201 -5.72 -6.53 -17.09
C PHE A 201 -5.29 -6.94 -18.50
N ALA A 202 -6.24 -7.06 -19.40
CA ALA A 202 -5.98 -7.30 -20.81
C ALA A 202 -5.63 -6.00 -21.50
#